data_93ea4c1fd4cbdb0ca7f38e5385312288
#
_entry.id   93ea4c1fd4cbdb0ca7f38e5385312288
#
_cell.length_a   1.000
_cell.length_b   1.000
_cell.length_c   1.000
_cell.angle_alpha   90.00
_cell.angle_beta   90.00
_cell.angle_gamma   90.00
#
_symmetry.space_group_name_H-M   'P 1'
#
loop_
_entity.id
_entity.type
_entity.pdbx_description
1 polymer ?
#
loop_
_entity_poly.entity_id
_entity_poly.type
_entity_poly.pdbx_seq_one_letter_code
_entity_poly.pdbx_strand_id
1 'polypeptide(L)'
;DNSVPKPDIAGQWATILNKVLEIPCTINETRNVAEPKVLEMTEEAEVYFYDWYNNIIDNVNSIDDDADVESRSMKLNGHAGRLSLIFQIMKWAVGEEDMQPVSLSSVKSAIRMVDYYEDTYHRIQEILLSNTIGDVKEDWLSQLGNTFTASDAIAAAKIYEIPRRT
;
A
#
# COMPACT_ATOMS: atom_id res chain seq x y z
N ASP A 1 -30.51 26.77 -19.73
CA ASP A 1 -29.19 26.34 -19.21
C ASP A 1 -29.41 25.24 -18.16
N ASN A 2 -29.39 23.98 -18.61
CA ASN A 2 -29.58 22.79 -17.77
C ASN A 2 -28.23 22.32 -17.20
N SER A 3 -27.41 23.20 -16.66
CA SER A 3 -26.19 22.84 -16.00
C SER A 3 -26.52 22.16 -14.66
N VAL A 4 -26.31 20.85 -14.58
CA VAL A 4 -26.33 20.11 -13.30
C VAL A 4 -25.35 20.81 -12.36
N PRO A 5 -25.76 21.22 -11.14
CA PRO A 5 -24.84 21.82 -10.19
C PRO A 5 -23.66 20.86 -9.94
N LYS A 6 -22.44 21.34 -10.11
CA LYS A 6 -21.26 20.54 -9.76
C LYS A 6 -21.30 20.28 -8.26
N PRO A 7 -21.13 19.03 -7.81
CA PRO A 7 -21.08 18.74 -6.39
C PRO A 7 -19.93 19.53 -5.74
N ASP A 8 -20.20 20.14 -4.60
CA ASP A 8 -19.17 20.82 -3.80
C ASP A 8 -18.28 19.76 -3.09
N ILE A 9 -17.37 19.18 -3.84
CA ILE A 9 -16.45 18.15 -3.35
C ILE A 9 -15.55 18.69 -2.24
N ALA A 10 -15.13 19.97 -2.35
CA ALA A 10 -14.25 20.57 -1.35
C ALA A 10 -14.97 20.78 -0.02
N GLY A 11 -16.22 21.25 -0.05
CA GLY A 11 -17.05 21.40 1.15
C GLY A 11 -17.38 20.05 1.80
N GLN A 12 -17.66 19.02 1.01
CA GLN A 12 -17.88 17.66 1.51
C GLN A 12 -16.63 17.10 2.21
N TRP A 13 -15.45 17.26 1.60
CA TRP A 13 -14.18 16.87 2.21
C TRP A 13 -13.91 17.63 3.51
N ALA A 14 -14.12 18.94 3.54
CA ALA A 14 -13.94 19.73 4.75
C ALA A 14 -14.85 19.24 5.89
N THR A 15 -16.09 18.88 5.59
CA THR A 15 -17.05 18.33 6.55
C THR A 15 -16.55 16.99 7.12
N ILE A 16 -16.08 16.07 6.26
CA ILE A 16 -15.52 14.78 6.67
C ILE A 16 -14.31 14.96 7.59
N LEU A 17 -13.35 15.80 7.16
CA LEU A 17 -12.14 16.05 7.93
C LEU A 17 -12.43 16.69 9.29
N ASN A 18 -13.33 17.66 9.35
CA ASN A 18 -13.73 18.29 10.61
C ASN A 18 -14.35 17.26 11.56
N LYS A 19 -15.23 16.39 11.08
CA LYS A 19 -15.84 15.33 11.89
C LYS A 19 -14.79 14.34 12.44
N VAL A 20 -13.78 14.00 11.64
CA VAL A 20 -12.67 13.15 12.10
C VAL A 20 -11.82 13.85 13.15
N LEU A 21 -11.57 15.16 13.02
CA LEU A 21 -10.81 15.95 13.99
C LEU A 21 -11.57 16.15 15.32
N GLU A 22 -12.89 16.00 15.33
CA GLU A 22 -13.72 16.05 16.53
C GLU A 22 -13.69 14.76 17.34
N ILE A 23 -13.07 13.67 16.85
CA ILE A 23 -12.94 12.42 17.61
C ILE A 23 -12.18 12.74 18.91
N PRO A 24 -12.78 12.47 20.09
CA PRO A 24 -12.16 12.82 21.35
C PRO A 24 -10.89 11.99 21.56
N CYS A 25 -9.83 12.68 21.96
CA CYS A 25 -8.57 12.05 22.35
C CYS A 25 -8.51 11.98 23.87
N THR A 26 -8.35 10.79 24.41
CA THR A 26 -8.10 10.58 25.82
C THR A 26 -6.62 10.77 26.10
N ILE A 27 -6.29 11.58 27.12
CA ILE A 27 -4.89 11.79 27.53
C ILE A 27 -4.65 10.97 28.79
N ASN A 28 -3.63 10.13 28.79
CA ASN A 28 -3.14 9.48 29.99
C ASN A 28 -2.42 10.52 30.87
N GLU A 29 -3.04 10.91 31.97
CA GLU A 29 -2.53 11.96 32.87
C GLU A 29 -1.17 11.61 33.47
N THR A 30 -0.91 10.30 33.69
CA THR A 30 0.36 9.83 34.28
C THR A 30 1.52 9.93 33.31
N ARG A 31 1.29 9.69 32.02
CA ARG A 31 2.31 9.65 30.96
C ARG A 31 2.31 10.89 30.08
N ASN A 32 1.30 11.73 30.21
CA ASN A 32 1.04 12.92 29.37
C ASN A 32 1.11 12.60 27.86
N VAL A 33 0.56 11.44 27.47
CA VAL A 33 0.47 10.98 26.08
C VAL A 33 -0.97 10.66 25.72
N ALA A 34 -1.29 10.84 24.44
CA ALA A 34 -2.60 10.46 23.92
C ALA A 34 -2.76 8.93 23.96
N GLU A 35 -3.88 8.46 24.50
CA GLU A 35 -4.25 7.05 24.45
C GLU A 35 -4.98 6.77 23.13
N PRO A 36 -4.54 5.78 22.37
CA PRO A 36 -5.22 5.41 21.14
C PRO A 36 -6.59 4.80 21.46
N LYS A 37 -7.62 5.22 20.74
CA LYS A 37 -8.91 4.54 20.78
C LYS A 37 -8.81 3.28 19.94
N VAL A 38 -9.01 2.13 20.56
CA VAL A 38 -9.05 0.83 19.89
C VAL A 38 -10.47 0.62 19.35
N LEU A 39 -10.59 0.27 18.08
CA LEU A 39 -11.83 -0.16 17.45
C LEU A 39 -11.72 -1.66 17.15
N GLU A 40 -12.68 -2.42 17.68
CA GLU A 40 -12.78 -3.85 17.43
C GLU A 40 -13.47 -4.11 16.09
N MET A 41 -13.19 -5.25 15.47
CA MET A 41 -13.90 -5.71 14.29
C MET A 41 -15.18 -6.44 14.70
N THR A 42 -16.16 -6.52 13.80
CA THR A 42 -17.24 -7.49 13.95
C THR A 42 -16.67 -8.91 13.82
N GLU A 43 -17.31 -9.90 14.44
CA GLU A 43 -16.90 -11.30 14.34
C GLU A 43 -16.73 -11.76 12.87
N GLU A 44 -17.68 -11.40 12.02
CA GLU A 44 -17.62 -11.72 10.57
C GLU A 44 -16.43 -11.01 9.88
N ALA A 45 -16.12 -9.79 10.27
CA ALA A 45 -15.00 -9.03 9.71
C ALA A 45 -13.66 -9.64 10.14
N GLU A 46 -13.57 -10.06 11.39
CA GLU A 46 -12.38 -10.70 11.95
C GLU A 46 -12.10 -12.03 11.27
N VAL A 47 -13.11 -12.90 11.16
CA VAL A 47 -12.98 -14.19 10.43
C VAL A 47 -12.54 -13.96 9.00
N TYR A 48 -13.18 -13.04 8.28
CA TYR A 48 -12.82 -12.75 6.89
C TYR A 48 -11.40 -12.21 6.75
N PHE A 49 -10.95 -11.35 7.68
CA PHE A 49 -9.60 -10.80 7.69
C PHE A 49 -8.55 -11.88 7.93
N TYR A 50 -8.78 -12.76 8.91
CA TYR A 50 -7.86 -13.86 9.22
C TYR A 50 -7.80 -14.92 8.12
N ASP A 51 -8.93 -15.26 7.49
CA ASP A 51 -8.93 -16.19 6.35
C ASP A 51 -8.09 -15.64 5.19
N TRP A 52 -8.27 -14.36 4.85
CA TRP A 52 -7.45 -13.70 3.83
C TRP A 52 -5.96 -13.69 4.21
N TYR A 53 -5.63 -13.37 5.45
CA TYR A 53 -4.26 -13.32 5.94
C TYR A 53 -3.59 -14.71 5.94
N ASN A 54 -4.30 -15.74 6.38
CA ASN A 54 -3.80 -17.11 6.35
C ASN A 54 -3.52 -17.58 4.92
N ASN A 55 -4.38 -17.24 3.96
CA ASN A 55 -4.14 -17.54 2.55
C ASN A 55 -2.85 -16.88 2.03
N ILE A 56 -2.53 -15.65 2.46
CA ILE A 56 -1.26 -15.00 2.10
C ILE A 56 -0.08 -15.77 2.69
N ILE A 57 -0.15 -16.15 3.96
CA ILE A 57 0.91 -16.93 4.62
C ILE A 57 1.13 -18.27 3.92
N ASP A 58 0.06 -18.99 3.60
CA ASP A 58 0.14 -20.28 2.93
C ASP A 58 0.79 -20.15 1.55
N ASN A 59 0.46 -19.09 0.81
CA ASN A 59 1.09 -18.79 -0.48
C ASN A 59 2.58 -18.48 -0.32
N VAL A 60 2.97 -17.65 0.66
CA VAL A 60 4.38 -17.33 0.93
C VAL A 60 5.16 -18.58 1.30
N ASN A 61 4.62 -19.42 2.18
CA ASN A 61 5.28 -20.67 2.62
C ASN A 61 5.42 -21.70 1.48
N SER A 62 4.63 -21.56 0.40
CA SER A 62 4.73 -22.43 -0.78
C SER A 62 5.82 -22.01 -1.78
N ILE A 63 6.37 -20.81 -1.63
CA ILE A 63 7.42 -20.26 -2.50
C ILE A 63 8.76 -20.48 -1.80
N ASP A 64 9.63 -21.27 -2.41
CA ASP A 64 10.97 -21.56 -1.86
C ASP A 64 11.82 -20.27 -1.78
N ASP A 65 12.14 -19.89 -0.54
CA ASP A 65 13.24 -18.99 -0.12
C ASP A 65 13.34 -17.60 -0.75
N ASP A 66 12.20 -16.93 -1.05
CA ASP A 66 12.19 -15.53 -1.47
C ASP A 66 11.87 -14.58 -0.30
N ALA A 67 12.92 -14.14 0.41
CA ALA A 67 12.83 -13.23 1.55
C ALA A 67 12.15 -11.89 1.20
N ASP A 68 12.17 -11.45 -0.08
CA ASP A 68 11.50 -10.24 -0.52
C ASP A 68 9.99 -10.44 -0.59
N VAL A 69 9.52 -11.61 -1.01
CA VAL A 69 8.11 -11.99 -1.02
C VAL A 69 7.55 -12.05 0.39
N GLU A 70 8.27 -12.70 1.31
CA GLU A 70 7.88 -12.78 2.73
C GLU A 70 7.77 -11.38 3.36
N SER A 71 8.82 -10.57 3.23
CA SER A 71 8.85 -9.20 3.79
C SER A 71 7.72 -8.31 3.25
N ARG A 72 7.38 -8.44 1.97
CA ARG A 72 6.28 -7.70 1.34
C ARG A 72 4.94 -8.15 1.87
N SER A 73 4.69 -9.46 1.90
CA SER A 73 3.43 -10.04 2.36
C SER A 73 3.10 -9.68 3.80
N MET A 74 4.10 -9.66 4.67
CA MET A 74 3.93 -9.19 6.07
C MET A 74 3.48 -7.73 6.15
N LYS A 75 3.91 -6.87 5.21
CA LYS A 75 3.49 -5.46 5.16
C LYS A 75 2.05 -5.30 4.67
N LEU A 76 1.58 -6.18 3.78
CA LEU A 76 0.21 -6.13 3.25
C LEU A 76 -0.83 -6.28 4.36
N ASN A 77 -0.61 -7.18 5.32
CA ASN A 77 -1.47 -7.33 6.49
C ASN A 77 -1.62 -6.00 7.27
N GLY A 78 -0.49 -5.35 7.57
CA GLY A 78 -0.52 -4.05 8.25
C GLY A 78 -1.25 -2.96 7.45
N HIS A 79 -1.14 -2.99 6.11
CA HIS A 79 -1.86 -2.05 5.25
C HIS A 79 -3.37 -2.35 5.21
N ALA A 80 -3.77 -3.62 5.13
CA ALA A 80 -5.18 -4.02 5.16
C ALA A 80 -5.85 -3.59 6.47
N GLY A 81 -5.21 -3.81 7.62
CA GLY A 81 -5.73 -3.38 8.92
C GLY A 81 -5.91 -1.86 9.00
N ARG A 82 -4.91 -1.09 8.57
CA ARG A 82 -4.98 0.39 8.57
C ARG A 82 -6.06 0.91 7.62
N LEU A 83 -6.17 0.34 6.41
CA LEU A 83 -7.19 0.72 5.45
C LEU A 83 -8.59 0.37 5.93
N SER A 84 -8.77 -0.78 6.61
CA SER A 84 -10.05 -1.16 7.21
C SER A 84 -10.53 -0.12 8.22
N LEU A 85 -9.62 0.37 9.07
CA LEU A 85 -9.90 1.43 10.03
C LEU A 85 -10.23 2.76 9.31
N ILE A 86 -9.44 3.14 8.30
CA ILE A 86 -9.68 4.37 7.53
C ILE A 86 -11.05 4.32 6.86
N PHE A 87 -11.41 3.23 6.20
CA PHE A 87 -12.71 3.10 5.54
C PHE A 87 -13.87 3.14 6.54
N GLN A 88 -13.72 2.52 7.72
CA GLN A 88 -14.75 2.60 8.77
C GLN A 88 -14.95 4.04 9.26
N ILE A 89 -13.85 4.74 9.55
CA ILE A 89 -13.91 6.14 9.98
C ILE A 89 -14.50 7.04 8.89
N MET A 90 -14.18 6.82 7.62
CA MET A 90 -14.76 7.58 6.51
C MET A 90 -16.27 7.35 6.38
N LYS A 91 -16.74 6.10 6.47
CA LYS A 91 -18.17 5.76 6.43
C LYS A 91 -18.92 6.39 7.60
N TRP A 92 -18.35 6.32 8.79
CA TRP A 92 -18.90 7.02 9.93
C TRP A 92 -18.96 8.54 9.72
N ALA A 93 -17.91 9.12 9.17
CA ALA A 93 -17.85 10.57 8.95
C ALA A 93 -18.93 11.06 7.97
N VAL A 94 -19.27 10.26 6.96
CA VAL A 94 -20.36 10.58 6.01
C VAL A 94 -21.74 10.11 6.49
N GLY A 95 -21.82 9.40 7.61
CA GLY A 95 -23.08 8.93 8.21
C GLY A 95 -23.66 7.67 7.59
N GLU A 96 -22.83 6.86 6.92
CA GLU A 96 -23.23 5.57 6.32
C GLU A 96 -23.25 4.45 7.35
N GLU A 97 -22.32 4.46 8.29
CA GLU A 97 -22.17 3.42 9.33
C GLU A 97 -21.77 4.06 10.67
N ASP A 98 -21.89 3.30 11.75
CA ASP A 98 -21.35 3.68 13.05
C ASP A 98 -19.82 3.65 13.05
N MET A 99 -19.19 4.41 13.96
CA MET A 99 -17.71 4.46 14.04
C MET A 99 -17.13 3.11 14.44
N GLN A 100 -17.85 2.33 15.23
CA GLN A 100 -17.46 0.99 15.70
C GLN A 100 -18.68 0.07 15.81
N PRO A 101 -18.48 -1.23 15.64
CA PRO A 101 -17.25 -1.93 15.29
C PRO A 101 -16.83 -1.72 13.84
N VAL A 102 -15.59 -2.08 13.49
CA VAL A 102 -15.13 -2.11 12.08
C VAL A 102 -15.91 -3.20 11.35
N SER A 103 -16.67 -2.81 10.35
CA SER A 103 -17.58 -3.69 9.64
C SER A 103 -16.89 -4.58 8.61
N LEU A 104 -17.51 -5.71 8.29
CA LEU A 104 -17.08 -6.59 7.19
C LEU A 104 -16.94 -5.83 5.87
N SER A 105 -17.81 -4.85 5.60
CA SER A 105 -17.76 -4.09 4.35
C SER A 105 -16.51 -3.20 4.26
N SER A 106 -16.05 -2.66 5.39
CA SER A 106 -14.82 -1.88 5.49
C SER A 106 -13.57 -2.76 5.31
N VAL A 107 -13.57 -3.95 5.90
CA VAL A 107 -12.50 -4.94 5.72
C VAL A 107 -12.42 -5.42 4.27
N LYS A 108 -13.53 -5.77 3.65
CA LYS A 108 -13.57 -6.17 2.23
C LYS A 108 -13.06 -5.08 1.29
N SER A 109 -13.40 -3.83 1.57
CA SER A 109 -12.92 -2.69 0.78
C SER A 109 -11.41 -2.50 0.92
N ALA A 110 -10.88 -2.68 2.13
CA ALA A 110 -9.46 -2.60 2.42
C ALA A 110 -8.66 -3.70 1.72
N ILE A 111 -9.12 -4.94 1.82
CA ILE A 111 -8.49 -6.10 1.17
C ILE A 111 -8.48 -5.89 -0.35
N ARG A 112 -9.61 -5.49 -0.95
CA ARG A 112 -9.66 -5.20 -2.40
C ARG A 112 -8.66 -4.12 -2.82
N MET A 113 -8.43 -3.11 -1.99
CA MET A 113 -7.44 -2.08 -2.27
C MET A 113 -6.02 -2.63 -2.19
N VAL A 114 -5.73 -3.49 -1.22
CA VAL A 114 -4.43 -4.15 -1.07
C VAL A 114 -4.16 -5.09 -2.25
N ASP A 115 -5.14 -5.91 -2.63
CA ASP A 115 -5.05 -6.79 -3.79
C ASP A 115 -4.78 -6.00 -5.09
N TYR A 116 -5.45 -4.86 -5.27
CA TYR A 116 -5.18 -3.97 -6.40
C TYR A 116 -3.74 -3.44 -6.41
N TYR A 117 -3.18 -3.08 -5.27
CA TYR A 117 -1.77 -2.66 -5.18
C TYR A 117 -0.81 -3.80 -5.48
N GLU A 118 -1.11 -5.02 -5.03
CA GLU A 118 -0.31 -6.20 -5.32
C GLU A 118 -0.31 -6.52 -6.81
N ASP A 119 -1.48 -6.55 -7.44
CA ASP A 119 -1.62 -6.74 -8.90
C ASP A 119 -0.86 -5.66 -9.69
N THR A 120 -0.93 -4.41 -9.23
CA THR A 120 -0.23 -3.29 -9.87
C THR A 120 1.28 -3.44 -9.74
N TYR A 121 1.76 -3.88 -8.58
CA TYR A 121 3.17 -4.16 -8.35
C TYR A 121 3.67 -5.25 -9.31
N HIS A 122 2.97 -6.36 -9.45
CA HIS A 122 3.33 -7.43 -10.37
C HIS A 122 3.37 -6.96 -11.82
N ARG A 123 2.39 -6.18 -12.28
CA ARG A 123 2.39 -5.59 -13.62
C ARG A 123 3.59 -4.66 -13.86
N ILE A 124 3.96 -3.85 -12.88
CA ILE A 124 5.13 -2.98 -12.99
C ILE A 124 6.40 -3.81 -13.07
N GLN A 125 6.52 -4.88 -12.28
CA GLN A 125 7.65 -5.80 -12.35
C GLN A 125 7.76 -6.47 -13.72
N GLU A 126 6.66 -6.99 -14.27
CA GLU A 126 6.63 -7.58 -15.61
C GLU A 126 7.07 -6.58 -16.69
N ILE A 127 6.60 -5.33 -16.62
CA ILE A 127 7.01 -4.27 -17.55
C ILE A 127 8.50 -3.97 -17.41
N LEU A 128 9.03 -3.91 -16.20
CA LEU A 128 10.44 -3.66 -15.96
C LEU A 128 11.34 -4.81 -16.44
N LEU A 129 10.87 -6.05 -16.28
CA LEU A 129 11.57 -7.24 -16.73
C LEU A 129 11.46 -7.43 -18.26
N SER A 130 10.30 -7.12 -18.85
CA SER A 130 10.08 -7.25 -20.29
C SER A 130 10.72 -6.14 -21.12
N ASN A 131 10.85 -4.94 -20.56
CA ASN A 131 11.59 -3.85 -21.17
C ASN A 131 13.09 -4.10 -20.96
N THR A 132 13.70 -4.91 -21.79
CA THR A 132 15.12 -5.02 -22.28
C THR A 132 16.24 -4.33 -21.44
N ILE A 133 15.96 -3.88 -20.22
CA ILE A 133 16.99 -3.34 -19.32
C ILE A 133 17.89 -4.48 -18.83
N GLY A 134 17.36 -5.69 -18.74
CA GLY A 134 18.14 -6.89 -18.42
C GLY A 134 19.20 -7.16 -19.47
N ASP A 135 18.79 -7.29 -20.74
CA ASP A 135 19.68 -7.59 -21.85
C ASP A 135 20.70 -6.47 -22.12
N VAL A 136 20.24 -5.22 -22.09
CA VAL A 136 21.13 -4.05 -22.27
C VAL A 136 22.08 -3.91 -21.07
N LYS A 137 21.64 -4.21 -19.86
CA LYS A 137 22.47 -4.07 -18.65
C LYS A 137 23.49 -5.20 -18.54
N GLU A 138 23.16 -6.41 -18.94
CA GLU A 138 24.12 -7.51 -19.02
C GLU A 138 25.12 -7.31 -20.15
N ASP A 139 24.67 -6.81 -21.29
CA ASP A 139 25.50 -6.60 -22.47
C ASP A 139 26.54 -5.48 -22.25
N TRP A 140 26.17 -4.35 -21.63
CA TRP A 140 27.16 -3.30 -21.32
C TRP A 140 28.12 -3.68 -20.18
N LEU A 141 27.67 -4.48 -19.22
CA LEU A 141 28.53 -5.01 -18.16
C LEU A 141 29.54 -6.02 -18.71
N SER A 142 29.16 -6.81 -19.71
CA SER A 142 30.05 -7.75 -20.38
C SER A 142 31.20 -7.08 -21.14
N GLN A 143 31.01 -5.81 -21.54
CA GLN A 143 32.07 -4.98 -22.16
C GLN A 143 33.12 -4.50 -21.15
N LEU A 144 32.83 -4.59 -19.84
CA LEU A 144 33.76 -4.25 -18.77
C LEU A 144 34.58 -5.48 -18.42
N GLY A 145 35.90 -5.36 -18.41
CA GLY A 145 36.77 -6.42 -17.93
C GLY A 145 36.61 -6.65 -16.42
N ASN A 146 37.25 -7.71 -15.91
CA ASN A 146 37.22 -8.04 -14.47
C ASN A 146 37.68 -6.89 -13.54
N THR A 147 38.43 -5.95 -14.09
CA THR A 147 38.84 -4.70 -13.42
C THR A 147 38.57 -3.55 -14.38
N PHE A 148 37.86 -2.53 -13.93
CA PHE A 148 37.51 -1.35 -14.73
C PHE A 148 37.54 -0.09 -13.86
N THR A 149 37.77 1.06 -14.51
CA THR A 149 37.70 2.38 -13.86
C THR A 149 36.29 2.97 -13.99
N ALA A 150 35.96 3.97 -13.19
CA ALA A 150 34.72 4.71 -13.33
C ALA A 150 34.57 5.36 -14.72
N SER A 151 35.69 5.72 -15.36
CA SER A 151 35.72 6.25 -16.73
C SER A 151 35.30 5.20 -17.76
N ASP A 152 35.76 3.95 -17.61
CA ASP A 152 35.40 2.85 -18.49
C ASP A 152 33.92 2.51 -18.40
N ALA A 153 33.39 2.47 -17.17
CA ALA A 153 31.97 2.24 -16.91
C ALA A 153 31.09 3.37 -17.54
N ILE A 154 31.49 4.63 -17.43
CA ILE A 154 30.80 5.76 -18.06
C ILE A 154 30.84 5.67 -19.58
N ALA A 155 31.97 5.27 -20.16
CA ALA A 155 32.14 5.14 -21.59
C ALA A 155 31.24 4.00 -22.13
N ALA A 156 31.24 2.84 -21.47
CA ALA A 156 30.37 1.71 -21.81
C ALA A 156 28.89 2.09 -21.68
N ALA A 157 28.48 2.70 -20.58
CA ALA A 157 27.10 3.13 -20.38
C ALA A 157 26.59 4.12 -21.44
N LYS A 158 27.47 4.97 -21.98
CA LYS A 158 27.13 5.89 -23.06
C LYS A 158 26.79 5.18 -24.38
N ILE A 159 27.47 4.09 -24.70
CA ILE A 159 27.22 3.29 -25.92
C ILE A 159 25.81 2.71 -25.88
N TYR A 160 25.33 2.35 -24.67
CA TYR A 160 24.00 1.75 -24.46
C TYR A 160 22.93 2.76 -24.00
N GLU A 161 23.19 4.06 -24.15
CA GLU A 161 22.26 5.15 -23.81
C GLU A 161 21.71 5.08 -22.37
N ILE A 162 22.47 4.52 -21.45
CA ILE A 162 22.08 4.41 -20.04
C ILE A 162 22.15 5.78 -19.34
N PRO A 163 21.04 6.32 -18.82
CA PRO A 163 21.02 7.64 -18.22
C PRO A 163 21.84 7.70 -16.94
N ARG A 164 22.59 8.81 -16.74
CA ARG A 164 23.20 9.09 -15.43
C ARG A 164 22.12 9.38 -14.41
N ARG A 165 22.12 8.67 -13.30
CA ARG A 165 21.40 9.14 -12.10
C ARG A 165 22.16 10.35 -11.54
N THR A 166 21.50 11.50 -11.52
CA THR A 166 21.92 12.71 -10.75
C THR A 166 21.68 12.50 -9.28
#